data_2827e81c826b1e3a64dc847856ad5b7e
#
_entry.id   2827e81c826b1e3a64dc847856ad5b7e
#
_cell.length_a   1.000
_cell.length_b   1.000
_cell.length_c   1.000
_cell.angle_alpha   90.00
_cell.angle_beta   90.00
_cell.angle_gamma   90.00
#
_symmetry.space_group_name_H-M   'P 1'
#
loop_
_entity.id
_entity.type
_entity.pdbx_description
1 polymer ?
#
loop_
_entity_poly.entity_id
_entity_poly.type
_entity_poly.pdbx_seq_one_letter_code
_entity_poly.pdbx_strand_id
1 'polypeptide(L)'
;MTATLTPSATQRSAGASSLAPTTADVPTISDADMAWLLADAADTCLMGHERTMTFVELGCGEHHLAIERILNAVVSTRVALPLAIFDRLTRWLDGYVGSPEEPHLRSLAADVRAQQVEPVPLRAQQALRADSQRTVAPACSISAGRRRHA
;
A
#
# COMPACT_ATOMS: atom_id res chain seq x y z
N MET A 1 3.16 72.35 -20.73
CA MET A 1 2.85 71.06 -21.41
C MET A 1 2.21 70.13 -20.40
N THR A 2 0.91 70.13 -20.44
CA THR A 2 0.05 69.39 -19.45
C THR A 2 -0.44 68.09 -20.06
N ALA A 3 -0.07 66.95 -19.44
CA ALA A 3 -0.56 65.64 -19.84
C ALA A 3 -1.76 65.25 -19.01
N THR A 4 -2.86 65.04 -19.68
CA THR A 4 -4.16 64.69 -19.12
C THR A 4 -4.26 63.16 -18.89
N LEU A 5 -4.51 62.75 -17.67
CA LEU A 5 -4.78 61.38 -17.30
C LEU A 5 -6.29 61.09 -17.43
N THR A 6 -6.65 60.17 -18.29
CA THR A 6 -8.00 59.60 -18.42
C THR A 6 -8.15 58.36 -17.56
N PRO A 7 -9.18 58.24 -16.70
CA PRO A 7 -9.46 57.00 -15.99
C PRO A 7 -10.34 56.10 -16.86
N SER A 8 -9.84 54.87 -17.17
CA SER A 8 -10.62 53.83 -17.81
C SER A 8 -11.59 53.15 -16.84
N ALA A 9 -12.79 53.02 -17.31
CA ALA A 9 -13.95 52.47 -16.57
C ALA A 9 -13.82 50.97 -16.30
N THR A 10 -14.14 50.61 -15.08
CA THR A 10 -14.33 49.25 -14.58
C THR A 10 -15.56 48.60 -15.24
N GLN A 11 -15.36 47.64 -16.12
CA GLN A 11 -16.41 46.73 -16.56
C GLN A 11 -16.53 45.55 -15.58
N ARG A 12 -17.54 45.56 -14.77
CA ARG A 12 -18.01 44.39 -14.03
C ARG A 12 -18.76 43.45 -14.98
N SER A 13 -18.12 42.37 -15.40
CA SER A 13 -18.79 41.25 -16.00
C SER A 13 -19.32 40.34 -14.90
N ALA A 14 -20.63 40.37 -14.69
CA ALA A 14 -21.34 39.34 -13.93
C ALA A 14 -21.43 38.10 -14.81
N GLY A 15 -20.48 37.18 -14.65
CA GLY A 15 -20.51 35.87 -15.25
C GLY A 15 -21.25 34.91 -14.33
N ALA A 16 -22.37 34.39 -14.79
CA ALA A 16 -23.18 33.37 -14.12
C ALA A 16 -22.33 32.14 -13.82
N SER A 17 -22.24 31.82 -12.54
CA SER A 17 -21.63 30.53 -12.08
C SER A 17 -22.53 29.39 -12.54
N SER A 18 -22.12 28.72 -13.60
CA SER A 18 -22.62 27.41 -13.96
C SER A 18 -22.03 26.41 -12.93
N LEU A 19 -22.84 26.01 -11.99
CA LEU A 19 -22.56 24.88 -11.08
C LEU A 19 -22.62 23.58 -11.92
N ALA A 20 -21.53 23.27 -12.60
CA ALA A 20 -21.28 21.90 -13.02
C ALA A 20 -20.98 21.07 -11.75
N PRO A 21 -21.55 19.86 -11.58
CA PRO A 21 -21.17 19.01 -10.46
C PRO A 21 -19.68 18.68 -10.61
N THR A 22 -18.91 19.23 -9.71
CA THR A 22 -17.49 18.87 -9.57
C THR A 22 -17.49 17.38 -9.23
N THR A 23 -17.12 16.54 -10.19
CA THR A 23 -16.66 15.18 -9.91
C THR A 23 -15.66 15.31 -8.78
N ALA A 24 -15.95 14.70 -7.64
CA ALA A 24 -15.11 14.76 -6.46
C ALA A 24 -13.67 14.44 -6.91
N ASP A 25 -12.84 15.45 -6.83
CA ASP A 25 -11.40 15.36 -7.12
C ASP A 25 -10.82 14.46 -6.03
N VAL A 26 -10.79 13.16 -6.30
CA VAL A 26 -10.13 12.20 -5.41
C VAL A 26 -8.66 12.56 -5.47
N PRO A 27 -8.05 13.03 -4.38
CA PRO A 27 -6.67 13.49 -4.41
C PRO A 27 -5.78 12.39 -4.94
N THR A 28 -5.21 12.61 -6.12
CA THR A 28 -4.23 11.71 -6.72
C THR A 28 -2.99 11.77 -5.85
N ILE A 29 -2.58 10.62 -5.32
CA ILE A 29 -1.36 10.52 -4.51
C ILE A 29 -0.16 10.86 -5.39
N SER A 30 0.80 11.64 -4.87
CA SER A 30 2.02 11.97 -5.61
C SER A 30 2.98 10.77 -5.67
N ASP A 31 3.91 10.78 -6.63
CA ASP A 31 4.96 9.75 -6.74
C ASP A 31 5.79 9.65 -5.47
N ALA A 32 6.12 10.81 -4.88
CA ALA A 32 6.85 10.87 -3.61
C ALA A 32 6.07 10.19 -2.49
N ASP A 33 4.80 10.57 -2.31
CA ASP A 33 3.97 10.01 -1.24
C ASP A 33 3.75 8.50 -1.44
N MET A 34 3.57 8.06 -2.70
CA MET A 34 3.42 6.63 -3.02
C MET A 34 4.70 5.86 -2.72
N ALA A 35 5.86 6.41 -3.10
CA ALA A 35 7.15 5.78 -2.87
C ALA A 35 7.46 5.63 -1.37
N TRP A 36 7.26 6.68 -0.58
CA TRP A 36 7.44 6.62 0.88
C TRP A 36 6.46 5.65 1.56
N LEU A 37 5.20 5.66 1.12
CA LEU A 37 4.18 4.74 1.64
C LEU A 37 4.54 3.27 1.38
N LEU A 38 5.05 2.97 0.18
CA LEU A 38 5.51 1.63 -0.17
C LEU A 38 6.77 1.24 0.60
N ALA A 39 7.74 2.16 0.76
CA ALA A 39 8.97 1.90 1.51
C ALA A 39 8.68 1.54 2.98
N ASP A 40 7.72 2.24 3.61
CA ASP A 40 7.28 1.93 4.99
C ASP A 40 6.57 0.56 5.06
N ALA A 41 5.65 0.30 4.14
CA ALA A 41 4.90 -0.96 4.12
C ALA A 41 5.76 -2.18 3.79
N ALA A 42 6.81 -2.00 3.01
CA ALA A 42 7.73 -3.05 2.56
C ALA A 42 9.04 -3.09 3.36
N ASP A 43 9.16 -2.41 4.48
CA ASP A 43 10.41 -2.30 5.25
C ASP A 43 11.05 -3.67 5.57
N THR A 44 10.23 -4.67 5.85
CA THR A 44 10.69 -6.04 6.11
C THR A 44 11.25 -6.76 4.88
N CYS A 45 10.90 -6.32 3.67
CA CYS A 45 11.40 -6.86 2.40
C CYS A 45 12.72 -6.21 1.97
N LEU A 46 12.93 -4.96 2.40
CA LEU A 46 14.07 -4.16 2.02
C LEU A 46 15.25 -4.47 2.95
N MET A 47 16.19 -5.28 2.50
CA MET A 47 17.34 -5.66 3.30
C MET A 47 18.67 -5.31 2.61
N GLY A 48 19.69 -4.99 3.40
CA GLY A 48 21.05 -4.76 2.91
C GLY A 48 21.13 -3.73 1.78
N HIS A 49 21.63 -4.14 0.64
CA HIS A 49 21.84 -3.27 -0.52
C HIS A 49 20.53 -2.70 -1.07
N GLU A 50 19.47 -3.50 -1.16
CA GLU A 50 18.16 -3.05 -1.66
C GLU A 50 17.61 -1.90 -0.83
N ARG A 51 17.67 -2.00 0.50
CA ARG A 51 17.28 -0.94 1.42
C ARG A 51 18.08 0.34 1.16
N THR A 52 19.41 0.21 1.09
CA THR A 52 20.29 1.38 0.86
C THR A 52 19.94 2.07 -0.44
N MET A 53 19.81 1.32 -1.53
CA MET A 53 19.52 1.89 -2.85
C MET A 53 18.15 2.54 -2.91
N THR A 54 17.12 1.91 -2.31
CA THR A 54 15.77 2.50 -2.23
C THR A 54 15.81 3.86 -1.54
N PHE A 55 16.49 3.99 -0.40
CA PHE A 55 16.58 5.27 0.30
C PHE A 55 17.44 6.32 -0.42
N VAL A 56 18.46 5.90 -1.18
CA VAL A 56 19.21 6.81 -2.06
C VAL A 56 18.31 7.34 -3.17
N GLU A 57 17.56 6.48 -3.85
CA GLU A 57 16.62 6.87 -4.90
C GLU A 57 15.54 7.82 -4.37
N LEU A 58 14.95 7.52 -3.21
CA LEU A 58 14.00 8.40 -2.53
C LEU A 58 14.60 9.76 -2.21
N GLY A 59 15.83 9.78 -1.68
CA GLY A 59 16.55 11.02 -1.34
C GLY A 59 16.96 11.85 -2.54
N CYS A 60 17.20 11.22 -3.69
CA CYS A 60 17.51 11.88 -4.96
C CYS A 60 16.25 12.34 -5.71
N GLY A 61 15.05 11.99 -5.25
CA GLY A 61 13.79 12.30 -5.93
C GLY A 61 13.44 11.35 -7.07
N GLU A 62 14.17 10.24 -7.20
CA GLU A 62 13.93 9.20 -8.20
C GLU A 62 12.82 8.24 -7.71
N HIS A 63 11.66 8.81 -7.40
CA HIS A 63 10.56 8.11 -6.75
C HIS A 63 10.06 6.92 -7.57
N HIS A 64 10.05 7.04 -8.89
CA HIS A 64 9.62 5.98 -9.80
C HIS A 64 10.52 4.74 -9.72
N LEU A 65 11.84 4.95 -9.74
CA LEU A 65 12.82 3.87 -9.58
C LEU A 65 12.71 3.22 -8.21
N ALA A 66 12.50 4.01 -7.16
CA ALA A 66 12.27 3.49 -5.82
C ALA A 66 11.01 2.61 -5.74
N ILE A 67 9.89 3.03 -6.35
CA ILE A 67 8.65 2.24 -6.43
C ILE A 67 8.90 0.91 -7.14
N GLU A 68 9.54 0.94 -8.30
CA GLU A 68 9.86 -0.26 -9.07
C GLU A 68 10.73 -1.23 -8.26
N ARG A 69 11.78 -0.72 -7.61
CA ARG A 69 12.66 -1.53 -6.75
C ARG A 69 11.91 -2.16 -5.59
N ILE A 70 11.06 -1.39 -4.90
CA ILE A 70 10.26 -1.90 -3.79
C ILE A 70 9.30 -3.00 -4.24
N LEU A 71 8.59 -2.80 -5.35
CA LEU A 71 7.67 -3.82 -5.89
C LEU A 71 8.42 -5.10 -6.27
N ASN A 72 9.59 -5.00 -6.90
CA ASN A 72 10.46 -6.15 -7.19
C ASN A 72 10.91 -6.88 -5.92
N ALA A 73 11.26 -6.15 -4.86
CA ALA A 73 11.63 -6.75 -3.57
C ALA A 73 10.44 -7.48 -2.94
N VAL A 74 9.24 -6.90 -2.98
CA VAL A 74 7.99 -7.52 -2.48
C VAL A 74 7.69 -8.82 -3.25
N VAL A 75 7.78 -8.79 -4.58
CA VAL A 75 7.60 -9.98 -5.44
C VAL A 75 8.63 -11.06 -5.09
N SER A 76 9.90 -10.69 -4.96
CA SER A 76 11.00 -11.64 -4.70
C SER A 76 10.90 -12.29 -3.31
N THR A 77 10.48 -11.54 -2.31
CA THR A 77 10.37 -12.01 -0.91
C THR A 77 9.01 -12.63 -0.60
N ARG A 78 8.04 -12.53 -1.51
CA ARG A 78 6.67 -13.02 -1.35
C ARG A 78 5.96 -12.47 -0.10
N VAL A 79 6.29 -11.26 0.28
CA VAL A 79 5.61 -10.58 1.40
C VAL A 79 4.33 -9.93 0.89
N ALA A 80 3.23 -10.13 1.64
CA ALA A 80 1.95 -9.53 1.29
C ALA A 80 1.94 -8.05 1.70
N LEU A 81 1.55 -7.16 0.78
CA LEU A 81 1.26 -5.77 1.09
C LEU A 81 -0.13 -5.65 1.73
N PRO A 82 -0.33 -4.73 2.70
CA PRO A 82 -1.66 -4.41 3.21
C PRO A 82 -2.62 -4.01 2.09
N LEU A 83 -3.85 -4.52 2.11
CA LEU A 83 -4.84 -4.26 1.06
C LEU A 83 -5.06 -2.76 0.80
N ALA A 84 -5.07 -1.94 1.86
CA ALA A 84 -5.22 -0.49 1.73
C ALA A 84 -4.07 0.17 0.95
N ILE A 85 -2.85 -0.36 1.06
CA ILE A 85 -1.69 0.10 0.29
C ILE A 85 -1.85 -0.30 -1.18
N PHE A 86 -2.28 -1.54 -1.41
CA PHE A 86 -2.53 -2.04 -2.76
C PHE A 86 -3.61 -1.24 -3.49
N ASP A 87 -4.69 -0.87 -2.81
CA ASP A 87 -5.75 -0.02 -3.37
C ASP A 87 -5.24 1.38 -3.73
N ARG A 88 -4.32 1.93 -2.94
CA ARG A 88 -3.67 3.21 -3.24
C ARG A 88 -2.71 3.09 -4.42
N LEU A 89 -1.94 2.02 -4.49
CA LEU A 89 -1.05 1.72 -5.61
C LEU A 89 -1.84 1.61 -6.92
N THR A 90 -2.98 0.92 -6.90
CA THR A 90 -3.84 0.78 -8.08
C THR A 90 -4.35 2.14 -8.57
N ARG A 91 -4.83 3.00 -7.66
CA ARG A 91 -5.28 4.36 -8.00
C ARG A 91 -4.15 5.26 -8.49
N TRP A 92 -2.97 5.13 -7.92
CA TRP A 92 -1.78 5.85 -8.38
C TRP A 92 -1.42 5.42 -9.82
N LEU A 93 -1.44 4.11 -10.12
CA LEU A 93 -1.21 3.57 -11.47
C LEU A 93 -2.21 4.08 -12.50
N ASP A 94 -3.43 4.41 -12.11
CA ASP A 94 -4.42 4.97 -13.03
C ASP A 94 -4.00 6.37 -13.54
N GLY A 95 -3.14 7.08 -12.81
CA GLY A 95 -2.50 8.33 -13.26
C GLY A 95 -1.46 8.13 -14.37
N TYR A 96 -0.97 6.90 -14.56
CA TYR A 96 0.05 6.56 -15.56
C TYR A 96 -0.52 5.98 -16.85
N VAL A 97 -1.84 5.95 -17.01
CA VAL A 97 -2.49 5.43 -18.22
C VAL A 97 -1.95 6.12 -19.47
N GLY A 98 -1.35 5.33 -20.36
CA GLY A 98 -0.73 5.80 -21.60
C GLY A 98 0.73 6.22 -21.49
N SER A 99 1.36 6.14 -20.29
CA SER A 99 2.79 6.33 -20.16
C SER A 99 3.57 5.08 -20.60
N PRO A 100 4.83 5.22 -21.05
CA PRO A 100 5.65 4.07 -21.46
C PRO A 100 5.97 3.12 -20.29
N GLU A 101 5.94 3.62 -19.05
CA GLU A 101 6.22 2.86 -17.83
C GLU A 101 5.01 2.06 -17.33
N GLU A 102 3.80 2.46 -17.71
CA GLU A 102 2.54 1.87 -17.24
C GLU A 102 2.50 0.35 -17.37
N PRO A 103 2.81 -0.28 -18.52
CA PRO A 103 2.69 -1.73 -18.68
C PRO A 103 3.59 -2.50 -17.73
N HIS A 104 4.79 -2.00 -17.47
CA HIS A 104 5.75 -2.62 -16.57
C HIS A 104 5.27 -2.56 -15.12
N LEU A 105 4.87 -1.39 -14.65
CA LEU A 105 4.37 -1.18 -13.30
C LEU A 105 3.07 -1.96 -13.03
N ARG A 106 2.17 -2.03 -14.01
CA ARG A 106 0.96 -2.85 -13.89
C ARG A 106 1.28 -4.35 -13.82
N SER A 107 2.30 -4.81 -14.54
CA SER A 107 2.76 -6.20 -14.44
C SER A 107 3.27 -6.51 -13.04
N LEU A 108 4.14 -5.66 -12.49
CA LEU A 108 4.65 -5.82 -11.13
C LEU A 108 3.53 -5.80 -10.07
N ALA A 109 2.59 -4.86 -10.19
CA ALA A 109 1.44 -4.80 -9.29
C ALA A 109 0.55 -6.05 -9.40
N ALA A 110 0.37 -6.60 -10.61
CA ALA A 110 -0.36 -7.84 -10.82
C ALA A 110 0.34 -9.05 -10.18
N ASP A 111 1.67 -9.12 -10.27
CA ASP A 111 2.48 -10.18 -9.63
C ASP A 111 2.37 -10.12 -8.11
N VAL A 112 2.47 -8.92 -7.52
CA VAL A 112 2.23 -8.71 -6.08
C VAL A 112 0.83 -9.18 -5.69
N ARG A 113 -0.19 -8.84 -6.48
CA ARG A 113 -1.58 -9.25 -6.21
C ARG A 113 -1.77 -10.78 -6.32
N ALA A 114 -1.18 -11.41 -7.32
CA ALA A 114 -1.26 -12.85 -7.53
C ALA A 114 -0.70 -13.62 -6.32
N GLN A 115 0.39 -13.14 -5.74
CA GLN A 115 0.99 -13.73 -4.55
C GLN A 115 0.10 -13.62 -3.30
N GLN A 116 -0.69 -12.55 -3.19
CA GLN A 116 -1.63 -12.36 -2.07
C GLN A 116 -2.84 -13.31 -2.14
N VAL A 117 -3.21 -13.74 -3.34
CA VAL A 117 -4.36 -14.62 -3.60
C VAL A 117 -3.96 -16.09 -3.53
N GLU A 118 -2.67 -16.44 -3.50
CA GLU A 118 -2.24 -17.82 -3.42
C GLU A 118 -2.73 -18.45 -2.10
N PRO A 119 -3.66 -19.41 -2.15
CA PRO A 119 -4.23 -19.98 -0.93
C PRO A 119 -3.12 -20.66 -0.14
N VAL A 120 -2.98 -20.30 1.13
CA VAL A 120 -2.13 -21.03 2.08
C VAL A 120 -2.48 -22.52 1.94
N PRO A 121 -1.53 -23.37 1.52
CA PRO A 121 -1.83 -24.77 1.25
C PRO A 121 -2.49 -25.39 2.47
N LEU A 122 -3.60 -26.11 2.25
CA LEU A 122 -4.44 -26.73 3.28
C LEU A 122 -3.63 -27.46 4.35
N ARG A 123 -2.43 -27.95 4.02
CA ARG A 123 -1.48 -28.59 4.94
C ARG A 123 -0.98 -27.64 6.04
N ALA A 124 -0.75 -26.36 5.74
CA ALA A 124 -0.32 -25.40 6.75
C ALA A 124 -1.47 -25.00 7.67
N GLN A 125 -2.70 -24.93 7.16
CA GLN A 125 -3.90 -24.69 7.98
C GLN A 125 -4.22 -25.86 8.90
N GLN A 126 -3.95 -27.10 8.48
CA GLN A 126 -4.12 -28.29 9.30
C GLN A 126 -3.07 -28.36 10.43
N ALA A 127 -1.83 -27.96 10.17
CA ALA A 127 -0.78 -27.89 11.20
C ALA A 127 -1.12 -26.89 12.30
N LEU A 128 -1.62 -25.69 11.95
CA LEU A 128 -2.05 -24.68 12.91
C LEU A 128 -3.26 -25.12 13.73
N ARG A 129 -4.20 -25.87 13.13
CA ARG A 129 -5.36 -26.45 13.86
C ARG A 129 -4.98 -27.58 14.79
N ALA A 130 -4.01 -28.42 14.40
CA ALA A 130 -3.53 -29.52 15.24
C ALA A 130 -2.80 -29.02 16.50
N ASP A 131 -2.09 -27.92 16.40
CA ASP A 131 -1.38 -27.31 17.53
C ASP A 131 -2.34 -26.64 18.51
N SER A 132 -3.40 -25.99 18.00
CA SER A 132 -4.47 -25.41 18.84
C SER A 132 -5.28 -26.45 19.61
N GLN A 133 -5.37 -27.67 19.11
CA GLN A 133 -6.09 -28.76 19.80
C GLN A 133 -5.23 -29.46 20.86
N ARG A 134 -3.91 -29.35 20.77
CA ARG A 134 -2.99 -29.94 21.76
C ARG A 134 -2.93 -29.19 23.07
N THR A 135 -3.36 -27.93 23.10
CA THR A 135 -3.28 -27.08 24.30
C THR A 135 -4.44 -27.27 25.27
N VAL A 136 -5.45 -28.06 24.92
CA VAL A 136 -6.58 -28.40 25.82
C VAL A 136 -6.43 -29.82 26.32
N ALA A 137 -5.46 -30.05 27.20
CA ALA A 137 -5.43 -31.25 28.03
C ALA A 137 -6.24 -31.00 29.30
N PRO A 138 -7.26 -31.83 29.64
CA PRO A 138 -7.96 -31.66 30.88
C PRO A 138 -7.09 -32.22 32.03
N ALA A 139 -6.60 -31.32 32.85
CA ALA A 139 -6.15 -31.66 34.19
C ALA A 139 -7.42 -31.89 35.04
N CYS A 140 -7.64 -33.08 35.51
CA CYS A 140 -8.23 -33.40 36.79
C CYS A 140 -8.71 -34.84 36.82
N SER A 141 -7.86 -35.71 37.33
CA SER A 141 -8.32 -36.95 38.01
C SER A 141 -7.85 -36.86 39.43
N ILE A 142 -8.68 -36.30 40.31
CA ILE A 142 -8.52 -36.38 41.75
C ILE A 142 -9.04 -37.77 42.16
N SER A 143 -8.10 -38.67 42.40
CA SER A 143 -8.38 -39.97 43.01
C SER A 143 -8.61 -39.81 44.51
N ALA A 144 -9.86 -39.92 44.94
CA ALA A 144 -10.22 -39.93 46.35
C ALA A 144 -9.78 -41.25 46.99
N GLY A 145 -8.69 -41.20 47.71
CA GLY A 145 -8.23 -42.31 48.56
C GLY A 145 -9.16 -42.57 49.73
N ARG A 146 -9.87 -43.70 49.67
CA ARG A 146 -10.73 -44.20 50.71
C ARG A 146 -9.88 -44.80 51.84
N ARG A 147 -9.78 -44.10 52.98
CA ARG A 147 -9.25 -44.68 54.24
C ARG A 147 -10.29 -45.66 54.80
N ARG A 148 -9.92 -46.92 54.97
CA ARG A 148 -10.61 -47.88 55.84
C ARG A 148 -9.85 -47.94 57.15
N HIS A 149 -10.54 -47.64 58.22
CA HIS A 149 -10.18 -48.05 59.61
C HIS A 149 -10.62 -49.47 59.88
N ALA A 150 -9.73 -50.22 60.45
CA ALA A 150 -10.04 -51.39 61.35
C ALA A 150 -9.02 -51.37 62.48
#